data_b10451e3a46aa60d1d3c5cf1b3ae5463
#
_entry.id   b10451e3a46aa60d1d3c5cf1b3ae5463
#
_cell.length_a   1.000
_cell.length_b   1.000
_cell.length_c   1.000
_cell.angle_alpha   90.00
_cell.angle_beta   90.00
_cell.angle_gamma   90.00
#
_symmetry.space_group_name_H-M   'P 1'
#
loop_
_entity.id
_entity.type
_entity.pdbx_description
1 polymer ?
#
loop_
_entity_poly.entity_id
_entity_poly.type
_entity_poly.pdbx_seq_one_letter_code
_entity_poly.pdbx_strand_id
1 'polypeptide(L)'
;MSRRSGGRQARLAERLAPLTEEAKPVHPGETGGTFMPLSPSAMEAIAENTYRILEEIGFGRSTPHCTDTMVAAGAIMGDDGRLRIPRSLVEHTLSICQRNLTLYGVDAKHDLVINGQRVHFSTAGAAVHVSDPELSLIHISEPTRRRGI
;
A
#
# COMPACT_ATOMS: atom_id res chain seq x y z
N MET A 1 17.72 -36.87 -32.51
CA MET A 1 16.44 -36.13 -32.30
C MET A 1 15.52 -37.01 -31.43
N SER A 2 15.40 -36.71 -30.16
CA SER A 2 14.54 -37.46 -29.22
C SER A 2 13.08 -37.10 -29.49
N ARG A 3 12.24 -38.10 -29.80
CA ARG A 3 10.79 -37.94 -29.93
C ARG A 3 10.23 -37.55 -28.56
N ARG A 4 9.60 -36.36 -28.48
CA ARG A 4 8.86 -35.93 -27.29
C ARG A 4 7.75 -36.92 -27.00
N SER A 5 7.95 -37.80 -26.02
CA SER A 5 6.98 -38.79 -25.54
C SER A 5 6.01 -38.05 -24.59
N GLY A 6 4.77 -37.88 -25.02
CA GLY A 6 3.73 -37.34 -24.17
C GLY A 6 2.57 -36.81 -25.02
N GLY A 7 1.40 -37.40 -24.91
CA GLY A 7 0.18 -36.97 -25.58
C GLY A 7 -0.27 -35.58 -25.07
N ARG A 8 -1.36 -35.05 -25.68
CA ARG A 8 -1.97 -33.76 -25.32
C ARG A 8 -2.26 -33.64 -23.80
N GLN A 9 -2.73 -34.76 -23.20
CA GLN A 9 -3.03 -34.81 -21.77
C GLN A 9 -1.79 -34.68 -20.87
N ALA A 10 -0.69 -35.34 -21.25
CA ALA A 10 0.57 -35.23 -20.48
C ALA A 10 1.13 -33.80 -20.49
N ARG A 11 1.05 -33.13 -21.64
CA ARG A 11 1.44 -31.72 -21.77
C ARG A 11 0.52 -30.77 -21.00
N LEU A 12 -0.76 -31.09 -20.91
CA LEU A 12 -1.71 -30.31 -20.12
C LEU A 12 -1.44 -30.51 -18.63
N ALA A 13 -1.20 -31.75 -18.18
CA ALA A 13 -0.86 -32.05 -16.80
C ALA A 13 0.46 -31.37 -16.37
N GLU A 14 1.47 -31.37 -17.25
CA GLU A 14 2.73 -30.66 -17.00
C GLU A 14 2.54 -29.13 -16.86
N ARG A 15 1.67 -28.53 -17.67
CA ARG A 15 1.34 -27.09 -17.58
C ARG A 15 0.52 -26.72 -16.35
N LEU A 16 -0.29 -27.64 -15.87
CA LEU A 16 -1.14 -27.43 -14.69
C LEU A 16 -0.47 -27.89 -13.40
N ALA A 17 0.68 -28.59 -13.50
CA ALA A 17 1.46 -28.95 -12.32
C ALA A 17 1.91 -27.69 -11.57
N PRO A 18 1.75 -27.66 -10.24
CA PRO A 18 2.27 -26.55 -9.45
C PRO A 18 3.78 -26.43 -9.65
N LEU A 19 4.24 -25.22 -9.88
CA LEU A 19 5.68 -24.96 -9.97
C LEU A 19 6.34 -25.30 -8.63
N THR A 20 7.53 -25.90 -8.71
CA THR A 20 8.38 -26.04 -7.52
C THR A 20 8.77 -24.65 -7.00
N GLU A 21 9.09 -24.53 -5.71
CA GLU A 21 9.46 -23.23 -5.13
C GLU A 21 10.61 -22.56 -5.92
N GLU A 22 11.60 -23.33 -6.34
CA GLU A 22 12.76 -22.86 -7.12
C GLU A 22 12.39 -22.39 -8.53
N ALA A 23 11.32 -22.94 -9.11
CA ALA A 23 10.87 -22.60 -10.47
C ALA A 23 9.87 -21.42 -10.50
N LYS A 24 9.43 -20.93 -9.35
CA LYS A 24 8.58 -19.75 -9.28
C LYS A 24 9.36 -18.51 -9.72
N PRO A 25 8.83 -17.72 -10.66
CA PRO A 25 9.51 -16.48 -11.09
C PRO A 25 9.52 -15.38 -10.03
N VAL A 26 8.67 -15.51 -9.01
CA VAL A 26 8.54 -14.57 -7.90
C VAL A 26 8.45 -15.35 -6.61
N HIS A 27 9.35 -15.04 -5.68
CA HIS A 27 9.40 -15.65 -4.35
C HIS A 27 8.79 -14.66 -3.33
N PRO A 28 7.86 -15.11 -2.47
CA PRO A 28 7.31 -14.26 -1.43
C PRO A 28 8.38 -13.93 -0.38
N GLY A 29 8.40 -12.69 0.08
CA GLY A 29 9.31 -12.25 1.14
C GLY A 29 10.75 -12.03 0.69
N GLU A 30 10.99 -11.78 -0.59
CA GLU A 30 12.29 -11.36 -1.10
C GLU A 30 12.83 -10.14 -0.34
N THR A 31 14.14 -10.09 -0.19
CA THR A 31 14.77 -8.95 0.47
C THR A 31 14.86 -7.76 -0.45
N GLY A 32 14.22 -6.66 -0.07
CA GLY A 32 14.27 -5.37 -0.77
C GLY A 32 15.14 -4.33 -0.05
N GLY A 33 15.04 -3.07 -0.48
CA GLY A 33 15.68 -1.94 0.22
C GLY A 33 17.17 -1.77 -0.08
N THR A 34 17.72 -2.46 -1.07
CA THR A 34 19.13 -2.33 -1.49
C THR A 34 19.37 -1.12 -2.40
N PHE A 35 18.35 -0.65 -3.11
CA PHE A 35 18.43 0.54 -3.96
C PHE A 35 18.15 1.80 -3.13
N MET A 36 19.21 2.55 -2.83
CA MET A 36 19.17 3.76 -2.01
C MET A 36 19.70 4.96 -2.80
N PRO A 37 18.89 5.58 -3.67
CA PRO A 37 19.34 6.68 -4.54
C PRO A 37 19.53 8.01 -3.81
N LEU A 38 18.99 8.15 -2.60
CA LEU A 38 19.04 9.38 -1.80
C LEU A 38 20.10 9.26 -0.71
N SER A 39 20.81 10.36 -0.46
CA SER A 39 21.68 10.46 0.71
C SER A 39 20.86 10.52 2.00
N PRO A 40 21.44 10.14 3.16
CA PRO A 40 20.75 10.28 4.45
C PRO A 40 20.26 11.71 4.70
N SER A 41 21.06 12.72 4.40
CA SER A 41 20.68 14.12 4.55
C SER A 41 19.52 14.55 3.64
N ALA A 42 19.45 13.99 2.42
CA ALA A 42 18.31 14.22 1.52
C ALA A 42 17.02 13.58 2.09
N MET A 43 17.12 12.39 2.66
CA MET A 43 15.97 11.72 3.30
C MET A 43 15.49 12.51 4.54
N GLU A 44 16.41 13.01 5.36
CA GLU A 44 16.09 13.89 6.50
C GLU A 44 15.40 15.18 6.05
N ALA A 45 15.90 15.82 5.00
CA ALA A 45 15.29 17.03 4.46
C ALA A 45 13.88 16.78 3.91
N ILE A 46 13.65 15.64 3.27
CA ILE A 46 12.31 15.23 2.79
C ILE A 46 11.39 15.01 3.98
N ALA A 47 11.83 14.30 5.01
CA ALA A 47 11.03 14.04 6.21
C ALA A 47 10.66 15.36 6.92
N GLU A 48 11.61 16.25 7.09
CA GLU A 48 11.38 17.55 7.72
C GLU A 48 10.38 18.42 6.94
N ASN A 49 10.51 18.48 5.62
CA ASN A 49 9.53 19.19 4.78
C ASN A 49 8.15 18.51 4.81
N THR A 50 8.08 17.19 4.96
CA THR A 50 6.82 16.48 5.11
C THR A 50 6.11 16.89 6.39
N TYR A 51 6.81 16.95 7.52
CA TYR A 51 6.25 17.45 8.78
C TYR A 51 5.72 18.88 8.63
N ARG A 52 6.50 19.75 8.01
CA ARG A 52 6.09 21.14 7.77
C ARG A 52 4.84 21.24 6.87
N ILE A 53 4.75 20.45 5.81
CA ILE A 53 3.58 20.41 4.94
C ILE A 53 2.33 19.97 5.71
N LEU A 54 2.45 18.94 6.55
CA LEU A 54 1.33 18.45 7.34
C LEU A 54 0.88 19.47 8.40
N GLU A 55 1.80 20.19 9.01
CA GLU A 55 1.53 21.16 10.08
C GLU A 55 1.11 22.54 9.54
N GLU A 56 1.82 23.06 8.54
CA GLU A 56 1.59 24.41 8.02
C GLU A 56 0.48 24.46 6.96
N ILE A 57 0.43 23.47 6.06
CA ILE A 57 -0.49 23.42 4.93
C ILE A 57 -1.68 22.48 5.22
N GLY A 58 -1.41 21.23 5.63
CA GLY A 58 -2.43 20.21 5.92
C GLY A 58 -3.20 19.72 4.69
N PHE A 59 -4.27 18.99 4.92
CA PHE A 59 -5.14 18.41 3.89
C PHE A 59 -6.28 19.33 3.51
N GLY A 60 -6.51 19.51 2.21
CA GLY A 60 -7.59 20.35 1.70
C GLY A 60 -8.97 19.69 1.62
N ARG A 61 -9.03 18.36 1.68
CA ARG A 61 -10.28 17.59 1.65
C ARG A 61 -10.12 16.34 2.50
N SER A 62 -11.07 16.13 3.41
CA SER A 62 -11.19 14.89 4.20
C SER A 62 -12.66 14.53 4.34
N THR A 63 -12.97 13.24 4.57
CA THR A 63 -14.33 12.83 4.89
C THR A 63 -14.68 13.31 6.30
N PRO A 64 -15.96 13.51 6.64
CA PRO A 64 -16.37 13.91 7.99
C PRO A 64 -15.81 12.99 9.06
N HIS A 65 -15.91 11.69 8.87
CA HIS A 65 -15.35 10.70 9.80
C HIS A 65 -13.84 10.83 10.01
N CYS A 66 -13.08 11.06 8.93
CA CYS A 66 -11.64 11.29 9.03
C CYS A 66 -11.34 12.58 9.81
N THR A 67 -12.07 13.66 9.50
CA THR A 67 -11.93 14.94 10.21
C THR A 67 -12.18 14.79 11.70
N ASP A 68 -13.31 14.18 12.08
CA ASP A 68 -13.70 14.00 13.48
C ASP A 68 -12.67 13.16 14.25
N THR A 69 -12.21 12.06 13.63
CA THR A 69 -11.19 11.18 14.22
C THR A 69 -9.86 11.92 14.42
N MET A 70 -9.41 12.66 13.41
CA MET A 70 -8.13 13.38 13.45
C MET A 70 -8.19 14.56 14.43
N VAL A 71 -9.30 15.30 14.48
CA VAL A 71 -9.48 16.40 15.44
C VAL A 71 -9.54 15.85 16.87
N ALA A 72 -10.24 14.74 17.09
CA ALA A 72 -10.23 14.07 18.40
C ALA A 72 -8.84 13.61 18.84
N ALA A 73 -7.96 13.29 17.88
CA ALA A 73 -6.58 12.92 18.13
C ALA A 73 -5.62 14.13 18.31
N GLY A 74 -6.08 15.36 18.06
CA GLY A 74 -5.29 16.59 18.25
C GLY A 74 -4.91 17.30 16.94
N ALA A 75 -5.47 16.93 15.80
CA ALA A 75 -5.34 17.72 14.58
C ALA A 75 -6.21 19.00 14.66
N ILE A 76 -5.88 19.99 13.86
CA ILE A 76 -6.48 21.31 13.90
C ILE A 76 -7.21 21.58 12.58
N MET A 77 -8.51 21.83 12.63
CA MET A 77 -9.27 22.33 11.50
C MET A 77 -9.08 23.85 11.41
N GLY A 78 -8.48 24.32 10.33
CA GLY A 78 -8.30 25.74 10.08
C GLY A 78 -9.55 26.40 9.48
N ASP A 79 -9.65 27.73 9.60
CA ASP A 79 -10.74 28.53 9.02
C ASP A 79 -10.79 28.45 7.48
N ASP A 80 -9.68 28.06 6.86
CA ASP A 80 -9.54 27.81 5.43
C ASP A 80 -10.07 26.42 5.01
N GLY A 81 -10.66 25.67 5.95
CA GLY A 81 -11.19 24.32 5.72
C GLY A 81 -10.10 23.25 5.56
N ARG A 82 -8.86 23.53 5.95
CA ARG A 82 -7.76 22.58 5.88
C ARG A 82 -7.49 21.94 7.24
N LEU A 83 -7.33 20.62 7.22
CA LEU A 83 -6.99 19.83 8.40
C LEU A 83 -5.48 19.75 8.55
N ARG A 84 -4.95 20.42 9.58
CA ARG A 84 -3.52 20.48 9.90
C ARG A 84 -3.18 19.47 10.98
N ILE A 85 -2.06 18.80 10.80
CA ILE A 85 -1.61 17.74 11.70
C ILE A 85 -0.32 18.17 12.35
N PRO A 86 -0.32 18.49 13.65
CA PRO A 86 0.88 18.86 14.38
C PRO A 86 1.96 17.77 14.30
N ARG A 87 3.20 18.17 14.20
CA ARG A 87 4.35 17.26 14.16
C ARG A 87 4.32 16.24 15.31
N SER A 88 4.02 16.69 16.52
CA SER A 88 3.95 15.83 17.70
C SER A 88 2.94 14.69 17.55
N LEU A 89 1.80 14.94 16.90
CA LEU A 89 0.79 13.92 16.62
C LEU A 89 1.32 12.89 15.61
N VAL A 90 2.02 13.35 14.57
CA VAL A 90 2.63 12.44 13.57
C VAL A 90 3.69 11.56 14.23
N GLU A 91 4.61 12.14 15.00
CA GLU A 91 5.67 11.42 15.68
C GLU A 91 5.11 10.40 16.69
N HIS A 92 4.10 10.80 17.47
CA HIS A 92 3.41 9.87 18.37
C HIS A 92 2.79 8.71 17.61
N THR A 93 2.04 8.98 16.54
CA THR A 93 1.40 7.94 15.73
C THR A 93 2.41 6.98 15.13
N LEU A 94 3.53 7.50 14.59
CA LEU A 94 4.62 6.68 14.06
C LEU A 94 5.29 5.82 15.14
N SER A 95 5.35 6.28 16.38
CA SER A 95 5.93 5.54 17.49
C SER A 95 5.11 4.33 17.93
N ILE A 96 3.77 4.43 17.82
CA ILE A 96 2.84 3.36 18.20
C ILE A 96 2.40 2.50 17.00
N CYS A 97 2.76 2.91 15.77
CA CYS A 97 2.40 2.18 14.57
C CYS A 97 3.05 0.80 14.54
N GLN A 98 2.24 -0.22 14.32
CA GLN A 98 2.73 -1.59 14.21
C GLN A 98 3.55 -1.76 12.92
N ARG A 99 4.82 -2.17 13.05
CA ARG A 99 5.75 -2.33 11.93
C ARG A 99 5.83 -3.75 11.42
N ASN A 100 5.35 -4.71 12.19
CA ASN A 100 5.31 -6.12 11.83
C ASN A 100 3.85 -6.54 11.73
N LEU A 101 3.42 -6.91 10.54
CA LEU A 101 2.05 -7.26 10.24
C LEU A 101 2.01 -8.60 9.52
N THR A 102 1.08 -9.47 9.90
CA THR A 102 0.79 -10.69 9.15
C THR A 102 -0.60 -10.55 8.52
N LEU A 103 -0.64 -10.64 7.20
CA LEU A 103 -1.89 -10.79 6.45
C LEU A 103 -2.19 -12.28 6.34
N TYR A 104 -3.22 -12.74 7.03
CA TYR A 104 -3.60 -14.14 7.06
C TYR A 104 -4.32 -14.56 5.80
N GLY A 105 -3.85 -15.62 5.16
CA GLY A 105 -4.53 -16.28 4.06
C GLY A 105 -5.65 -17.19 4.55
N VAL A 106 -6.47 -17.69 3.63
CA VAL A 106 -7.46 -18.75 3.93
C VAL A 106 -6.75 -20.05 4.37
N ASP A 107 -5.58 -20.30 3.84
CA ASP A 107 -4.66 -21.39 4.23
C ASP A 107 -3.39 -20.72 4.74
N ALA A 108 -2.89 -21.13 5.89
CA ALA A 108 -1.71 -20.57 6.55
C ALA A 108 -0.44 -20.53 5.67
N LYS A 109 -0.35 -21.44 4.68
CA LYS A 109 0.76 -21.41 3.71
C LYS A 109 0.77 -20.14 2.80
N HIS A 110 -0.33 -19.42 2.80
CA HIS A 110 -0.49 -18.16 2.06
C HIS A 110 -0.42 -16.91 2.94
N ASP A 111 -0.05 -17.09 4.21
CA ASP A 111 0.16 -15.95 5.10
C ASP A 111 1.32 -15.09 4.59
N LEU A 112 1.11 -13.79 4.57
CA LEU A 112 2.12 -12.82 4.19
C LEU A 112 2.63 -12.08 5.42
N VAL A 113 3.89 -12.30 5.75
CA VAL A 113 4.54 -11.62 6.87
C VAL A 113 5.22 -10.35 6.33
N ILE A 114 4.64 -9.20 6.62
CA ILE A 114 5.15 -7.89 6.24
C ILE A 114 6.00 -7.38 7.40
N ASN A 115 7.31 -7.50 7.27
CA ASN A 115 8.25 -7.01 8.26
C ASN A 115 9.59 -6.62 7.63
N GLY A 116 10.30 -5.68 8.25
CA GLY A 116 11.65 -5.29 7.85
C GLY A 116 11.75 -4.96 6.36
N GLN A 117 12.61 -5.66 5.65
CA GLN A 117 12.90 -5.46 4.22
C GLN A 117 12.20 -6.47 3.30
N ARG A 118 11.22 -7.21 3.81
CA ARG A 118 10.50 -8.20 2.99
C ARG A 118 9.61 -7.54 1.96
N VAL A 119 9.69 -8.01 0.72
CA VAL A 119 8.89 -7.55 -0.41
C VAL A 119 7.93 -8.65 -0.84
N HIS A 120 6.67 -8.30 -0.97
CA HIS A 120 5.62 -9.17 -1.48
C HIS A 120 4.95 -8.53 -2.70
N PHE A 121 4.65 -9.34 -3.70
CA PHE A 121 3.97 -8.89 -4.91
C PHE A 121 2.48 -9.18 -4.81
N SER A 122 1.65 -8.20 -5.18
CA SER A 122 0.20 -8.28 -5.16
C SER A 122 -0.39 -7.90 -6.50
N THR A 123 -1.55 -8.46 -6.82
CA THR A 123 -2.27 -8.19 -8.07
C THR A 123 -3.23 -7.01 -7.99
N ALA A 124 -3.63 -6.57 -6.80
CA ALA A 124 -4.60 -5.50 -6.60
C ALA A 124 -3.88 -4.15 -6.40
N GLY A 125 -3.55 -3.47 -7.50
CA GLY A 125 -2.76 -2.23 -7.46
C GLY A 125 -3.51 -0.96 -7.12
N ALA A 126 -4.84 -0.88 -7.34
CA ALA A 126 -5.62 0.33 -7.07
C ALA A 126 -7.08 0.00 -6.76
N ALA A 127 -7.59 0.57 -5.69
CA ALA A 127 -9.02 0.66 -5.44
C ALA A 127 -9.55 1.92 -6.14
N VAL A 128 -10.19 1.74 -7.28
CA VAL A 128 -10.75 2.85 -8.08
C VAL A 128 -12.05 3.37 -7.47
N HIS A 129 -12.74 2.50 -6.70
CA HIS A 129 -14.02 2.80 -6.09
C HIS A 129 -14.08 2.22 -4.68
N VAL A 130 -14.73 2.93 -3.78
CA VAL A 130 -15.18 2.40 -2.49
C VAL A 130 -16.71 2.36 -2.53
N SER A 131 -17.29 1.22 -2.22
CA SER A 131 -18.74 1.09 -2.08
C SER A 131 -19.11 1.42 -0.64
N ASP A 132 -19.91 2.45 -0.48
CA ASP A 132 -20.58 2.78 0.77
C ASP A 132 -22.03 2.29 0.68
N PRO A 133 -22.51 1.47 1.61
CA PRO A 133 -23.88 0.96 1.59
C PRO A 133 -24.96 2.04 1.61
N GLU A 134 -24.67 3.20 2.22
CA GLU A 134 -25.60 4.30 2.37
C GLU A 134 -25.46 5.36 1.27
N LEU A 135 -24.25 5.58 0.78
CA LEU A 135 -23.92 6.62 -0.18
C LEU A 135 -23.71 6.13 -1.61
N SER A 136 -23.91 4.82 -1.87
CA SER A 136 -23.64 4.19 -3.16
C SER A 136 -22.13 4.13 -3.47
N LEU A 137 -21.70 4.49 -4.67
CA LEU A 137 -20.28 4.43 -5.08
C LEU A 137 -19.59 5.76 -4.83
N ILE A 138 -18.54 5.76 -4.01
CA ILE A 138 -17.66 6.93 -3.83
C ILE A 138 -16.43 6.75 -4.70
N HIS A 139 -16.19 7.66 -5.63
CA HIS A 139 -14.96 7.73 -6.41
C HIS A 139 -13.85 8.32 -5.56
N ILE A 140 -12.89 7.50 -5.13
CA ILE A 140 -11.80 7.97 -4.25
C ILE A 140 -10.59 8.47 -5.03
N SER A 141 -10.39 8.04 -6.25
CA SER A 141 -9.23 8.47 -7.02
C SER A 141 -9.44 8.39 -8.51
N GLU A 142 -9.91 9.46 -9.10
CA GLU A 142 -9.62 9.73 -10.51
C GLU A 142 -8.99 11.11 -10.66
N PRO A 143 -7.68 11.20 -10.90
CA PRO A 143 -7.08 12.45 -11.35
C PRO A 143 -7.41 12.77 -12.81
N THR A 144 -8.02 11.85 -13.56
CA THR A 144 -8.29 12.04 -15.00
C THR A 144 -9.63 11.48 -15.43
N ARG A 145 -10.71 12.12 -15.06
CA ARG A 145 -11.90 12.04 -15.88
C ARG A 145 -11.63 12.83 -17.16
N ARG A 146 -11.17 12.18 -18.23
CA ARG A 146 -11.26 12.76 -19.57
C ARG A 146 -12.74 13.08 -19.80
N ARG A 147 -13.08 14.36 -19.80
CA ARG A 147 -14.35 14.80 -20.37
C ARG A 147 -14.30 14.36 -21.83
N GLY A 148 -15.09 13.34 -22.15
CA GLY A 148 -15.39 13.02 -23.53
C GLY A 148 -16.06 14.23 -24.15
N ILE A 149 -15.52 14.64 -25.27
CA ILE A 149 -16.13 15.56 -26.21
C ILE A 149 -17.27 14.84 -26.89
#